data_27bf11b857a15da56d134b3200262366
#
_entry.id   27bf11b857a15da56d134b3200262366
#
_cell.length_a   1.000
_cell.length_b   1.000
_cell.length_c   1.000
_cell.angle_alpha   90.00
_cell.angle_beta   90.00
_cell.angle_gamma   90.00
#
_symmetry.space_group_name_H-M   'P 1'
#
loop_
_entity.id
_entity.type
_entity.pdbx_description
1 polymer ?
#
loop_
_entity_poly.entity_id
_entity_poly.type
_entity_poly.pdbx_seq_one_letter_code
_entity_poly.pdbx_strand_id
1 'polypeptide(L)'
;MGTRAARARAVSAAAADTRGAGAGTGRAGRNGTRRILYRGGRIHSPASPFATAMLVEDGRIAWLGSDPAADALAAEETVDLDDALVTPAFVDAHVHVTATGLALDGLDLSRAPSLAHALDQLAEHVRRRPSDVVLGTNWDETAWPEGRPPTAAELDRAAGGVAVYLSRVDGHGAVVSSALAARCGAPGRPGWLGDGRCRGEAHHAARAAAYDSVSAGQRRAAQRQVRAHAAALGIAALHEMAGPEVSSADDLSDLLALAAAEPGPVVHGYWAGEIDTAVALGAGIGGDLFVDGSLGSRTAALRAPYADAAAGDAGLTGGGAGAGSPAAGNRGLLHLDADAVSGTVVQAAEAGLQTGFHAIGDAALDTVLDGFERAADKIGLPRILAGRHRVEHCEMADAAQIARMARLGLTAVVQPAFDACWGGRDGMYAQRLGADRAGAMNPFAAMAAAGVVLALSSDAPVTPLDPWGGVRAAVAHHTPSAALSARAAFAAATRGGWRAARADGDGSGLLAPGAPATFAVWQVAGELVVQVPDSRVAAWSTDPRAAVAGLPDLDGPTPTCVRTVVRGTVIHDLL
;
A
#
# COMPACT_ATOMS: atom_id res chain seq x y z
N MET A 1 -24.05 32.63 25.54
CA MET A 1 -24.33 31.21 25.77
C MET A 1 -25.67 30.87 25.12
N GLY A 2 -25.67 30.24 23.96
CA GLY A 2 -26.92 29.84 23.31
C GLY A 2 -26.94 30.13 21.81
N THR A 3 -26.09 29.46 21.00
CA THR A 3 -26.25 29.35 19.52
C THR A 3 -25.30 28.32 18.87
N ARG A 4 -24.59 27.50 19.65
CA ARG A 4 -23.74 26.42 19.10
C ARG A 4 -24.31 25.00 19.16
N ALA A 5 -25.42 24.78 19.86
CA ALA A 5 -26.02 23.44 20.03
C ALA A 5 -27.05 23.04 18.96
N ALA A 6 -27.46 23.96 18.08
CA ALA A 6 -28.50 23.70 17.08
C ALA A 6 -27.97 23.25 15.70
N ARG A 7 -26.65 23.37 15.43
CA ARG A 7 -26.06 22.93 14.14
C ARG A 7 -25.55 21.49 14.12
N ALA A 8 -25.31 20.88 15.27
CA ALA A 8 -24.79 19.50 15.34
C ALA A 8 -25.86 18.41 15.16
N ARG A 9 -27.16 18.76 15.15
CA ARG A 9 -28.25 17.79 14.96
C ARG A 9 -28.76 17.68 13.52
N ALA A 10 -28.33 18.56 12.62
CA ALA A 10 -28.79 18.57 11.21
C ALA A 10 -27.96 17.71 10.27
N VAL A 11 -26.76 17.27 10.67
CA VAL A 11 -25.85 16.49 9.79
C VAL A 11 -26.01 14.97 9.99
N SER A 12 -26.59 14.53 11.11
CA SER A 12 -26.82 13.10 11.38
C SER A 12 -28.08 12.51 10.75
N ALA A 13 -28.95 13.32 10.11
CA ALA A 13 -30.19 12.86 9.48
C ALA A 13 -30.11 12.73 7.94
N ALA A 14 -28.99 13.11 7.32
CA ALA A 14 -28.84 13.11 5.86
C ALA A 14 -28.29 11.81 5.26
N ALA A 15 -27.92 10.83 6.09
CA ALA A 15 -27.38 9.54 5.63
C ALA A 15 -28.41 8.40 5.57
N ALA A 16 -29.66 8.65 5.84
CA ALA A 16 -30.70 7.61 5.95
C ALA A 16 -31.93 7.80 5.04
N ASP A 17 -32.00 8.82 4.19
CA ASP A 17 -33.21 9.00 3.35
C ASP A 17 -32.88 9.63 1.97
N THR A 18 -32.43 8.78 1.04
CA THR A 18 -32.49 9.05 -0.39
C THR A 18 -33.46 8.08 -1.07
N ARG A 19 -34.73 8.11 -0.65
CA ARG A 19 -35.84 7.61 -1.45
C ARG A 19 -36.83 8.75 -1.67
N GLY A 20 -36.88 9.22 -2.94
CA GLY A 20 -38.07 9.87 -3.50
C GLY A 20 -38.02 11.37 -3.62
N ALA A 21 -37.74 11.87 -4.81
CA ALA A 21 -38.66 12.70 -5.61
C ALA A 21 -37.89 13.40 -6.75
N GLY A 22 -38.24 13.05 -7.97
CA GLY A 22 -37.75 13.70 -9.19
C GLY A 22 -38.47 13.10 -10.39
N ALA A 23 -39.75 13.47 -10.59
CA ALA A 23 -40.52 13.06 -11.77
C ALA A 23 -39.93 13.71 -13.03
N GLY A 24 -39.18 12.93 -13.81
CA GLY A 24 -38.82 13.18 -15.20
C GLY A 24 -39.43 12.08 -16.04
N THR A 25 -40.43 12.39 -16.86
CA THR A 25 -41.10 11.49 -17.80
C THR A 25 -40.12 11.01 -18.87
N GLY A 26 -39.61 9.82 -18.71
CA GLY A 26 -38.79 9.10 -19.69
C GLY A 26 -38.95 7.60 -19.45
N ARG A 27 -39.81 6.96 -20.28
CA ARG A 27 -39.97 5.53 -20.53
C ARG A 27 -39.62 4.60 -19.36
N ALA A 28 -40.64 4.13 -18.64
CA ALA A 28 -40.57 3.00 -17.73
C ALA A 28 -40.05 1.76 -18.50
N GLY A 29 -38.68 1.60 -18.54
CA GLY A 29 -38.04 0.35 -18.82
C GLY A 29 -38.19 -0.54 -17.58
N ARG A 30 -38.64 -1.78 -17.78
CA ARG A 30 -38.74 -2.83 -16.76
C ARG A 30 -37.49 -2.81 -15.89
N ASN A 31 -37.62 -2.67 -14.57
CA ASN A 31 -36.61 -3.00 -13.58
C ASN A 31 -36.34 -4.51 -13.64
N GLY A 32 -35.66 -4.97 -14.66
CA GLY A 32 -35.08 -6.32 -14.73
C GLY A 32 -33.79 -6.33 -13.95
N THR A 33 -33.67 -7.23 -13.03
CA THR A 33 -32.42 -7.58 -12.32
C THR A 33 -31.36 -7.93 -13.37
N ARG A 34 -30.25 -7.19 -13.46
CA ARG A 34 -29.19 -7.49 -14.44
C ARG A 34 -28.48 -8.77 -14.08
N ARG A 35 -28.56 -9.77 -14.94
CA ARG A 35 -27.97 -11.11 -14.76
C ARG A 35 -26.92 -11.38 -15.82
N ILE A 36 -25.70 -11.64 -15.39
CA ILE A 36 -24.55 -11.98 -16.26
C ILE A 36 -24.02 -13.36 -15.87
N LEU A 37 -24.00 -14.28 -16.82
CA LEU A 37 -23.43 -15.61 -16.66
C LEU A 37 -22.02 -15.64 -17.25
N TYR A 38 -21.03 -15.87 -16.40
CA TYR A 38 -19.64 -16.18 -16.78
C TYR A 38 -19.52 -17.70 -16.82
N ARG A 39 -19.00 -18.26 -17.91
CA ARG A 39 -18.89 -19.73 -18.09
C ARG A 39 -17.64 -20.15 -18.87
N GLY A 40 -17.30 -21.43 -18.83
CA GLY A 40 -16.16 -21.97 -19.56
C GLY A 40 -14.81 -21.58 -18.95
N GLY A 41 -14.76 -21.31 -17.63
CA GLY A 41 -13.53 -20.89 -16.95
C GLY A 41 -13.16 -21.78 -15.76
N ARG A 42 -12.14 -21.34 -15.02
CA ARG A 42 -11.67 -21.96 -13.77
C ARG A 42 -11.83 -20.96 -12.63
N ILE A 43 -12.81 -21.17 -11.75
CA ILE A 43 -13.17 -20.18 -10.75
C ILE A 43 -12.51 -20.52 -9.40
N HIS A 44 -11.62 -19.63 -8.94
CA HIS A 44 -10.94 -19.77 -7.65
C HIS A 44 -11.88 -19.44 -6.50
N SER A 45 -12.64 -20.44 -6.07
CA SER A 45 -13.59 -20.33 -4.94
C SER A 45 -13.37 -21.44 -3.92
N PRO A 46 -13.02 -21.11 -2.66
CA PRO A 46 -12.96 -22.12 -1.60
C PRO A 46 -14.32 -22.75 -1.30
N ALA A 47 -15.44 -22.05 -1.60
CA ALA A 47 -16.79 -22.57 -1.41
C ALA A 47 -17.19 -23.58 -2.50
N SER A 48 -16.60 -23.47 -3.71
CA SER A 48 -16.85 -24.35 -4.85
C SER A 48 -15.57 -24.54 -5.68
N PRO A 49 -14.62 -25.38 -5.23
CA PRO A 49 -13.29 -25.51 -5.84
C PRO A 49 -13.27 -25.97 -7.30
N PHE A 50 -14.38 -26.57 -7.77
CA PHE A 50 -14.51 -27.10 -9.13
C PHE A 50 -15.49 -26.27 -9.99
N ALA A 51 -15.82 -25.05 -9.56
CA ALA A 51 -16.70 -24.19 -10.32
C ALA A 51 -16.06 -23.78 -11.66
N THR A 52 -16.83 -23.92 -12.74
CA THR A 52 -16.48 -23.48 -14.09
C THR A 52 -17.41 -22.37 -14.59
N ALA A 53 -18.49 -22.10 -13.85
CA ALA A 53 -19.44 -21.03 -14.15
C ALA A 53 -19.87 -20.26 -12.90
N MET A 54 -20.18 -18.97 -13.11
CA MET A 54 -20.61 -18.02 -12.08
C MET A 54 -21.72 -17.13 -12.62
N LEU A 55 -22.83 -17.05 -11.89
CA LEU A 55 -23.89 -16.10 -12.17
C LEU A 55 -23.74 -14.87 -11.27
N VAL A 56 -23.68 -13.70 -11.88
CA VAL A 56 -23.70 -12.40 -11.20
C VAL A 56 -25.08 -11.77 -11.40
N GLU A 57 -25.69 -11.33 -10.30
CA GLU A 57 -26.99 -10.67 -10.27
C GLU A 57 -26.89 -9.39 -9.44
N ASP A 58 -27.20 -8.25 -10.05
CA ASP A 58 -27.15 -6.92 -9.41
C ASP A 58 -25.83 -6.65 -8.65
N GLY A 59 -24.70 -7.02 -9.26
CA GLY A 59 -23.37 -6.79 -8.70
C GLY A 59 -22.96 -7.75 -7.57
N ARG A 60 -23.74 -8.82 -7.33
CA ARG A 60 -23.42 -9.90 -6.38
C ARG A 60 -23.32 -11.24 -7.08
N ILE A 61 -22.52 -12.13 -6.52
CA ILE A 61 -22.45 -13.53 -6.96
C ILE A 61 -23.74 -14.23 -6.49
N ALA A 62 -24.62 -14.56 -7.42
CA ALA A 62 -25.86 -15.27 -7.10
C ALA A 62 -25.64 -16.77 -7.02
N TRP A 63 -24.72 -17.32 -7.86
CA TRP A 63 -24.50 -18.75 -7.94
C TRP A 63 -23.09 -19.07 -8.47
N LEU A 64 -22.57 -20.23 -8.05
CA LEU A 64 -21.33 -20.84 -8.52
C LEU A 64 -21.56 -22.34 -8.77
N GLY A 65 -21.03 -22.88 -9.86
CA GLY A 65 -21.12 -24.31 -10.17
C GLY A 65 -20.47 -24.68 -11.50
N SER A 66 -20.87 -25.82 -12.05
CA SER A 66 -20.33 -26.30 -13.32
C SER A 66 -21.12 -25.78 -14.54
N ASP A 67 -20.50 -25.73 -15.72
CA ASP A 67 -21.13 -25.32 -16.97
C ASP A 67 -22.41 -26.11 -17.28
N PRO A 68 -22.45 -27.47 -17.14
CA PRO A 68 -23.69 -28.20 -17.36
C PRO A 68 -24.83 -27.78 -16.43
N ALA A 69 -24.53 -27.38 -15.18
CA ALA A 69 -25.55 -26.89 -14.26
C ALA A 69 -25.97 -25.45 -14.60
N ALA A 70 -25.09 -24.66 -15.22
CA ALA A 70 -25.38 -23.31 -15.66
C ALA A 70 -26.37 -23.25 -16.84
N ASP A 71 -26.53 -24.32 -17.64
CA ASP A 71 -27.48 -24.40 -18.76
C ASP A 71 -28.94 -24.20 -18.33
N ALA A 72 -29.25 -24.45 -17.06
CA ALA A 72 -30.58 -24.22 -16.49
C ALA A 72 -30.81 -22.76 -16.02
N LEU A 73 -29.78 -21.91 -16.04
CA LEU A 73 -29.85 -20.55 -15.54
C LEU A 73 -30.21 -19.57 -16.66
N ALA A 74 -31.19 -18.70 -16.40
CA ALA A 74 -31.47 -17.59 -17.30
C ALA A 74 -30.51 -16.43 -17.00
N ALA A 75 -29.90 -15.84 -18.03
CA ALA A 75 -29.07 -14.65 -17.96
C ALA A 75 -29.38 -13.73 -19.14
N GLU A 76 -29.20 -12.42 -18.96
CA GLU A 76 -29.35 -11.42 -20.03
C GLU A 76 -28.10 -11.36 -20.90
N GLU A 77 -26.95 -11.66 -20.30
CA GLU A 77 -25.64 -11.66 -20.94
C GLU A 77 -24.88 -12.93 -20.54
N THR A 78 -24.20 -13.54 -21.50
CA THR A 78 -23.28 -14.65 -21.24
C THR A 78 -21.90 -14.28 -21.72
N VAL A 79 -20.92 -14.44 -20.85
CA VAL A 79 -19.50 -14.19 -21.10
C VAL A 79 -18.79 -15.54 -21.14
N ASP A 80 -18.19 -15.88 -22.26
CA ASP A 80 -17.30 -17.05 -22.37
C ASP A 80 -15.92 -16.68 -21.84
N LEU A 81 -15.41 -17.48 -20.91
CA LEU A 81 -14.14 -17.26 -20.24
C LEU A 81 -12.96 -17.92 -20.97
N ASP A 82 -13.21 -18.78 -21.98
CA ASP A 82 -12.17 -19.47 -22.77
C ASP A 82 -11.08 -20.10 -21.87
N ASP A 83 -11.50 -20.92 -20.89
CA ASP A 83 -10.65 -21.56 -19.86
C ASP A 83 -9.85 -20.60 -18.95
N ALA A 84 -10.13 -19.29 -18.99
CA ALA A 84 -9.45 -18.32 -18.15
C ALA A 84 -9.71 -18.58 -16.66
N LEU A 85 -8.74 -18.21 -15.83
CA LEU A 85 -8.85 -18.24 -14.39
C LEU A 85 -9.60 -17.00 -13.86
N VAL A 86 -10.60 -17.22 -13.01
CA VAL A 86 -11.31 -16.14 -12.28
C VAL A 86 -10.93 -16.22 -10.81
N THR A 87 -10.42 -15.12 -10.26
CA THR A 87 -10.05 -15.01 -8.84
C THR A 87 -10.75 -13.83 -8.17
N PRO A 88 -10.85 -13.80 -6.83
CA PRO A 88 -11.05 -12.51 -6.16
C PRO A 88 -10.04 -11.51 -6.68
N ALA A 89 -10.46 -10.28 -6.94
CA ALA A 89 -9.54 -9.24 -7.38
C ALA A 89 -8.60 -8.82 -6.24
N PHE A 90 -7.41 -8.37 -6.59
CA PHE A 90 -6.40 -7.90 -5.65
C PHE A 90 -6.80 -6.60 -4.95
N VAL A 91 -6.20 -6.36 -3.80
CA VAL A 91 -6.25 -5.10 -3.06
C VAL A 91 -4.82 -4.69 -2.77
N ASP A 92 -4.46 -3.48 -3.15
CA ASP A 92 -3.21 -2.88 -2.66
C ASP A 92 -3.49 -2.12 -1.37
N ALA A 93 -2.98 -2.66 -0.27
CA ALA A 93 -3.35 -2.19 1.06
C ALA A 93 -2.55 -0.98 1.56
N HIS A 94 -1.60 -0.46 0.78
CA HIS A 94 -0.79 0.72 1.07
C HIS A 94 -0.19 1.28 -0.22
N VAL A 95 -0.65 2.44 -0.64
CA VAL A 95 -0.20 3.09 -1.87
C VAL A 95 -0.30 4.61 -1.77
N HIS A 96 0.54 5.31 -2.52
CA HIS A 96 0.50 6.76 -2.72
C HIS A 96 0.08 7.06 -4.15
N VAL A 97 -1.24 7.14 -4.39
CA VAL A 97 -1.82 7.18 -5.75
C VAL A 97 -1.31 8.35 -6.57
N THR A 98 -1.36 9.57 -6.04
CA THR A 98 -0.89 10.75 -6.78
C THR A 98 0.60 10.68 -7.05
N ALA A 99 1.42 10.31 -6.06
CA ALA A 99 2.86 10.17 -6.21
C ALA A 99 3.21 9.08 -7.25
N THR A 100 2.50 7.95 -7.22
CA THR A 100 2.66 6.86 -8.21
C THR A 100 2.35 7.34 -9.62
N GLY A 101 1.26 8.08 -9.82
CA GLY A 101 0.92 8.60 -11.15
C GLY A 101 1.92 9.62 -11.66
N LEU A 102 2.43 10.48 -10.78
CA LEU A 102 3.50 11.41 -11.12
C LEU A 102 4.82 10.67 -11.44
N ALA A 103 5.12 9.57 -10.76
CA ALA A 103 6.29 8.73 -11.03
C ALA A 103 6.16 8.00 -12.38
N LEU A 104 4.98 7.46 -12.70
CA LEU A 104 4.72 6.79 -14.00
C LEU A 104 4.93 7.71 -15.21
N ASP A 105 4.68 9.00 -15.06
CA ASP A 105 4.86 10.02 -16.12
C ASP A 105 6.16 10.84 -15.94
N GLY A 106 6.82 10.73 -14.80
CA GLY A 106 8.00 11.48 -14.39
C GLY A 106 9.34 10.87 -14.84
N LEU A 107 10.40 11.28 -14.16
CA LEU A 107 11.75 10.73 -14.32
C LEU A 107 11.92 9.54 -13.36
N ASP A 108 11.86 8.32 -13.87
CA ASP A 108 12.15 7.09 -13.11
C ASP A 108 13.62 6.71 -13.26
N LEU A 109 14.35 6.66 -12.14
CA LEU A 109 15.75 6.30 -12.06
C LEU A 109 15.99 4.85 -11.58
N SER A 110 14.94 4.05 -11.41
CA SER A 110 15.03 2.67 -10.90
C SER A 110 15.96 1.76 -11.71
N ARG A 111 16.13 2.05 -13.00
CA ARG A 111 16.98 1.27 -13.92
C ARG A 111 18.31 1.94 -14.24
N ALA A 112 18.65 3.04 -13.58
CA ALA A 112 19.93 3.69 -13.78
C ALA A 112 21.07 2.82 -13.21
N PRO A 113 22.00 2.32 -14.02
CA PRO A 113 23.06 1.41 -13.56
C PRO A 113 24.22 2.16 -12.87
N SER A 114 24.21 3.49 -12.89
CA SER A 114 25.25 4.34 -12.31
C SER A 114 24.74 5.76 -12.08
N LEU A 115 25.41 6.51 -11.24
CA LEU A 115 25.19 7.94 -11.03
C LEU A 115 25.32 8.73 -12.35
N ALA A 116 26.34 8.44 -13.15
CA ALA A 116 26.54 9.11 -14.44
C ALA A 116 25.31 8.92 -15.34
N HIS A 117 24.79 7.71 -15.45
CA HIS A 117 23.61 7.41 -16.25
C HIS A 117 22.34 8.12 -15.72
N ALA A 118 22.18 8.17 -14.40
CA ALA A 118 21.06 8.90 -13.79
C ALA A 118 21.09 10.40 -14.13
N LEU A 119 22.27 11.02 -14.12
CA LEU A 119 22.45 12.43 -14.51
C LEU A 119 22.19 12.65 -16.01
N ASP A 120 22.59 11.70 -16.89
CA ASP A 120 22.29 11.75 -18.33
C ASP A 120 20.78 11.64 -18.58
N GLN A 121 20.08 10.76 -17.86
CA GLN A 121 18.61 10.64 -17.92
C GLN A 121 17.92 11.94 -17.47
N LEU A 122 18.39 12.57 -16.40
CA LEU A 122 17.91 13.87 -15.96
C LEU A 122 18.08 14.93 -17.04
N ALA A 123 19.27 15.04 -17.62
CA ALA A 123 19.54 16.00 -18.69
C ALA A 123 18.66 15.78 -19.92
N GLU A 124 18.42 14.52 -20.30
CA GLU A 124 17.53 14.19 -21.42
C GLU A 124 16.06 14.51 -21.08
N HIS A 125 15.62 14.21 -19.84
CA HIS A 125 14.27 14.52 -19.39
C HIS A 125 13.97 16.02 -19.47
N VAL A 126 14.88 16.86 -18.97
CA VAL A 126 14.77 18.35 -19.04
C VAL A 126 14.65 18.83 -20.49
N ARG A 127 15.46 18.26 -21.41
CA ARG A 127 15.39 18.64 -22.82
C ARG A 127 14.05 18.28 -23.48
N ARG A 128 13.50 17.12 -23.13
CA ARG A 128 12.26 16.61 -23.74
C ARG A 128 10.99 17.20 -23.14
N ARG A 129 11.02 17.49 -21.85
CA ARG A 129 9.87 17.96 -21.07
C ARG A 129 10.24 19.21 -20.26
N PRO A 130 10.30 20.38 -20.87
CA PRO A 130 10.56 21.62 -20.14
C PRO A 130 9.51 21.82 -19.05
N SER A 131 9.96 22.06 -17.83
CA SER A 131 9.12 22.29 -16.65
C SER A 131 9.84 23.21 -15.66
N ASP A 132 9.09 23.86 -14.77
CA ASP A 132 9.66 24.71 -13.71
C ASP A 132 10.33 23.87 -12.61
N VAL A 133 9.83 22.65 -12.41
CA VAL A 133 10.37 21.68 -11.45
C VAL A 133 10.38 20.29 -12.09
N VAL A 134 11.50 19.61 -12.01
CA VAL A 134 11.61 18.19 -12.37
C VAL A 134 11.38 17.33 -11.15
N LEU A 135 10.43 16.41 -11.23
CA LEU A 135 10.20 15.37 -10.25
C LEU A 135 10.83 14.06 -10.76
N GLY A 136 11.81 13.54 -10.02
CA GLY A 136 12.40 12.23 -10.29
C GLY A 136 12.32 11.33 -9.06
N THR A 137 12.28 10.03 -9.30
CA THR A 137 12.06 9.01 -8.27
C THR A 137 12.98 7.82 -8.43
N ASN A 138 13.05 7.00 -7.39
CA ASN A 138 13.61 5.64 -7.42
C ASN A 138 15.13 5.56 -7.65
N TRP A 139 15.91 6.60 -7.34
CA TRP A 139 17.36 6.40 -7.31
C TRP A 139 17.79 5.62 -6.06
N ASP A 140 18.77 4.74 -6.24
CA ASP A 140 19.36 3.94 -5.14
C ASP A 140 20.88 3.86 -5.31
N GLU A 141 21.61 4.56 -4.46
CA GLU A 141 23.08 4.60 -4.47
C GLU A 141 23.71 3.24 -4.15
N THR A 142 22.95 2.34 -3.50
CA THR A 142 23.48 1.02 -3.13
C THR A 142 23.65 0.10 -4.33
N ALA A 143 22.90 0.39 -5.43
CA ALA A 143 22.99 -0.32 -6.70
C ALA A 143 24.07 0.27 -7.64
N TRP A 144 24.68 1.41 -7.30
CA TRP A 144 25.61 2.11 -8.18
C TRP A 144 27.07 1.83 -7.85
N PRO A 145 27.97 1.72 -8.86
CA PRO A 145 29.40 1.56 -8.63
C PRO A 145 30.03 2.68 -7.80
N GLU A 146 29.50 3.91 -7.92
CA GLU A 146 29.95 5.09 -7.18
C GLU A 146 29.61 5.01 -5.68
N GLY A 147 28.61 4.21 -5.27
CA GLY A 147 28.20 3.99 -3.89
C GLY A 147 27.78 5.27 -3.15
N ARG A 148 27.34 6.31 -3.87
CA ARG A 148 26.97 7.61 -3.31
C ARG A 148 25.80 8.25 -4.06
N PRO A 149 25.00 9.09 -3.39
CA PRO A 149 23.97 9.92 -4.05
C PRO A 149 24.58 10.98 -4.98
N PRO A 150 23.74 11.58 -5.87
CA PRO A 150 24.07 12.82 -6.57
C PRO A 150 24.33 13.97 -5.59
N THR A 151 24.90 15.04 -6.07
CA THR A 151 25.06 16.33 -5.35
C THR A 151 24.22 17.42 -6.02
N ALA A 152 23.87 18.49 -5.29
CA ALA A 152 23.18 19.65 -5.87
C ALA A 152 23.92 20.20 -7.10
N ALA A 153 25.25 20.31 -7.03
CA ALA A 153 26.07 20.81 -8.12
C ALA A 153 26.03 19.91 -9.38
N GLU A 154 25.90 18.59 -9.21
CA GLU A 154 25.70 17.64 -10.32
C GLU A 154 24.31 17.80 -10.93
N LEU A 155 23.27 17.96 -10.10
CA LEU A 155 21.91 18.23 -10.57
C LEU A 155 21.83 19.57 -11.32
N ASP A 156 22.42 20.63 -10.78
CA ASP A 156 22.44 21.96 -11.40
C ASP A 156 23.06 21.93 -12.79
N ARG A 157 24.17 21.18 -12.96
CA ARG A 157 24.82 21.00 -14.27
C ARG A 157 23.96 20.20 -15.24
N ALA A 158 23.39 19.06 -14.78
CA ALA A 158 22.59 18.20 -15.62
C ALA A 158 21.27 18.83 -16.05
N ALA A 159 20.63 19.59 -15.16
CA ALA A 159 19.34 20.23 -15.39
C ALA A 159 19.43 21.67 -15.92
N GLY A 160 20.66 22.23 -16.09
CA GLY A 160 20.81 23.59 -16.61
C GLY A 160 20.22 24.68 -15.70
N GLY A 161 20.17 24.46 -14.38
CA GLY A 161 19.64 25.40 -13.40
C GLY A 161 18.13 25.28 -13.12
N VAL A 162 17.42 24.33 -13.75
CA VAL A 162 16.03 24.02 -13.42
C VAL A 162 15.95 23.45 -12.00
N ALA A 163 14.86 23.74 -11.29
CA ALA A 163 14.63 23.16 -9.98
C ALA A 163 14.39 21.64 -10.11
N VAL A 164 15.09 20.84 -9.30
CA VAL A 164 15.04 19.36 -9.35
C VAL A 164 14.82 18.81 -7.97
N TYR A 165 13.90 17.88 -7.86
CA TYR A 165 13.66 17.01 -6.72
C TYR A 165 13.83 15.55 -7.16
N LEU A 166 14.85 14.85 -6.65
CA LEU A 166 15.04 13.42 -6.87
C LEU A 166 14.81 12.68 -5.58
N SER A 167 13.68 11.99 -5.46
CA SER A 167 13.36 11.14 -4.32
C SER A 167 14.18 9.85 -4.36
N ARG A 168 14.77 9.48 -3.23
CA ARG A 168 15.35 8.16 -3.05
C ARG A 168 14.24 7.09 -3.15
N VAL A 169 14.63 5.88 -3.54
CA VAL A 169 13.71 4.75 -3.74
C VAL A 169 12.83 4.47 -2.51
N ASP A 170 13.31 4.70 -1.29
CA ASP A 170 12.55 4.50 -0.05
C ASP A 170 11.63 5.67 0.35
N GLY A 171 11.57 6.73 -0.45
CA GLY A 171 10.71 7.88 -0.18
C GLY A 171 11.07 8.74 1.03
N HIS A 172 12.06 8.35 1.87
CA HIS A 172 12.43 9.04 3.12
C HIS A 172 13.66 9.95 3.00
N GLY A 173 14.19 10.11 1.80
CA GLY A 173 15.29 11.00 1.49
C GLY A 173 15.21 11.53 0.07
N ALA A 174 15.86 12.65 -0.19
CA ALA A 174 15.97 13.23 -1.52
C ALA A 174 17.30 13.92 -1.73
N VAL A 175 17.64 14.14 -3.01
CA VAL A 175 18.63 15.14 -3.41
C VAL A 175 17.96 16.19 -4.24
N VAL A 176 18.22 17.45 -3.92
CA VAL A 176 17.60 18.61 -4.59
C VAL A 176 18.66 19.52 -5.21
N SER A 177 18.29 20.16 -6.32
CA SER A 177 19.11 21.21 -6.94
C SER A 177 19.21 22.45 -6.05
N SER A 178 20.22 23.28 -6.26
CA SER A 178 20.38 24.54 -5.54
C SER A 178 19.16 25.46 -5.69
N ALA A 179 18.52 25.46 -6.85
CA ALA A 179 17.31 26.24 -7.11
C ALA A 179 16.13 25.80 -6.23
N LEU A 180 15.90 24.49 -6.06
CA LEU A 180 14.83 23.98 -5.20
C LEU A 180 15.18 24.17 -3.72
N ALA A 181 16.43 23.91 -3.31
CA ALA A 181 16.89 24.11 -1.94
C ALA A 181 16.66 25.54 -1.46
N ALA A 182 16.93 26.53 -2.32
CA ALA A 182 16.67 27.94 -2.03
C ALA A 182 15.17 28.26 -1.89
N ARG A 183 14.32 27.67 -2.75
CA ARG A 183 12.85 27.87 -2.71
C ARG A 183 12.22 27.38 -1.41
N CYS A 184 12.63 26.20 -0.91
CA CYS A 184 12.04 25.58 0.27
C CYS A 184 12.75 25.87 1.59
N GLY A 185 13.88 26.57 1.56
CA GLY A 185 14.69 26.87 2.75
C GLY A 185 15.27 25.64 3.43
N ALA A 186 15.47 24.54 2.68
CA ALA A 186 16.00 23.29 3.21
C ALA A 186 17.35 23.43 3.95
N PRO A 187 18.32 24.27 3.52
CA PRO A 187 19.59 24.40 4.22
C PRO A 187 19.50 24.88 5.67
N GLY A 188 18.38 25.51 6.06
CA GLY A 188 18.14 25.98 7.44
C GLY A 188 17.37 24.98 8.31
N ARG A 189 17.05 23.79 7.81
CA ARG A 189 16.17 22.83 8.48
C ARG A 189 16.93 21.62 9.02
N PRO A 190 16.46 21.01 10.12
CA PRO A 190 16.93 19.70 10.56
C PRO A 190 16.84 18.66 9.42
N GLY A 191 17.88 17.83 9.30
CA GLY A 191 17.96 16.83 8.24
C GLY A 191 18.58 17.30 6.91
N TRP A 192 19.02 18.57 6.79
CA TRP A 192 19.88 18.99 5.72
C TRP A 192 21.31 18.47 5.93
N LEU A 193 21.78 17.66 4.98
CA LEU A 193 23.10 17.00 5.08
C LEU A 193 24.20 17.69 4.24
N GLY A 194 23.87 18.86 3.63
CA GLY A 194 24.72 19.50 2.65
C GLY A 194 24.63 18.85 1.26
N ASP A 195 25.24 19.49 0.28
CA ASP A 195 25.32 19.01 -1.11
C ASP A 195 23.96 18.65 -1.77
N GLY A 196 22.88 19.24 -1.30
CA GLY A 196 21.53 18.99 -1.80
C GLY A 196 20.81 17.81 -1.12
N ARG A 197 21.47 17.06 -0.27
CA ARG A 197 20.88 15.89 0.40
C ARG A 197 19.96 16.30 1.55
N CYS A 198 18.75 15.73 1.57
CA CYS A 198 17.72 16.02 2.56
C CYS A 198 17.13 14.75 3.16
N ARG A 199 16.84 14.79 4.48
CA ARG A 199 16.08 13.81 5.25
C ARG A 199 15.15 14.55 6.22
N GLY A 200 14.17 13.87 6.81
CA GLY A 200 13.27 14.46 7.82
C GLY A 200 12.67 15.80 7.39
N GLU A 201 12.71 16.83 8.26
CA GLU A 201 12.08 18.13 8.01
C GLU A 201 12.60 18.82 6.72
N ALA A 202 13.90 18.74 6.42
CA ALA A 202 14.45 19.29 5.18
C ALA A 202 13.89 18.57 3.95
N HIS A 203 13.69 17.26 4.02
CA HIS A 203 13.09 16.47 2.96
C HIS A 203 11.59 16.80 2.79
N HIS A 204 10.82 16.87 3.88
CA HIS A 204 9.39 17.22 3.84
C HIS A 204 9.18 18.62 3.22
N ALA A 205 10.02 19.61 3.58
CA ALA A 205 9.96 20.94 2.98
C ALA A 205 10.30 20.93 1.47
N ALA A 206 11.29 20.13 1.07
CA ALA A 206 11.67 20.00 -0.34
C ALA A 206 10.58 19.29 -1.15
N ARG A 207 9.98 18.21 -0.61
CA ARG A 207 8.85 17.52 -1.21
C ARG A 207 7.67 18.45 -1.40
N ALA A 208 7.24 19.15 -0.35
CA ALA A 208 6.13 20.09 -0.40
C ALA A 208 6.35 21.15 -1.51
N ALA A 209 7.51 21.81 -1.54
CA ALA A 209 7.82 22.80 -2.56
C ALA A 209 7.87 22.24 -4.00
N ALA A 210 8.27 20.97 -4.16
CA ALA A 210 8.26 20.30 -5.45
C ALA A 210 6.83 19.96 -5.90
N TYR A 211 6.00 19.45 -5.00
CA TYR A 211 4.61 19.07 -5.29
C TYR A 211 3.67 20.28 -5.41
N ASP A 212 3.96 21.40 -4.77
CA ASP A 212 3.23 22.66 -4.97
C ASP A 212 3.30 23.16 -6.43
N SER A 213 4.30 22.71 -7.20
CA SER A 213 4.39 22.99 -8.63
C SER A 213 3.40 22.19 -9.49
N VAL A 214 2.79 21.14 -8.92
CA VAL A 214 1.86 20.24 -9.64
C VAL A 214 0.45 20.80 -9.52
N SER A 215 -0.15 21.19 -10.64
CA SER A 215 -1.52 21.68 -10.68
C SER A 215 -2.56 20.61 -10.30
N ALA A 216 -3.73 21.03 -9.83
CA ALA A 216 -4.85 20.12 -9.56
C ALA A 216 -5.24 19.26 -10.78
N GLY A 217 -5.14 19.82 -11.99
CA GLY A 217 -5.37 19.08 -13.23
C GLY A 217 -4.37 17.94 -13.45
N GLN A 218 -3.09 18.19 -13.20
CA GLN A 218 -2.04 17.17 -13.29
C GLN A 218 -2.21 16.08 -12.22
N ARG A 219 -2.54 16.46 -10.97
CA ARG A 219 -2.84 15.49 -9.90
C ARG A 219 -3.99 14.57 -10.30
N ARG A 220 -5.11 15.12 -10.76
CA ARG A 220 -6.27 14.31 -11.21
C ARG A 220 -5.93 13.41 -12.41
N ALA A 221 -5.09 13.88 -13.34
CA ALA A 221 -4.62 13.04 -14.45
C ALA A 221 -3.77 11.87 -13.93
N ALA A 222 -2.85 12.12 -13.01
CA ALA A 222 -2.05 11.11 -12.35
C ALA A 222 -2.91 10.08 -11.59
N GLN A 223 -3.91 10.54 -10.82
CA GLN A 223 -4.87 9.68 -10.11
C GLN A 223 -5.68 8.77 -11.06
N ARG A 224 -6.17 9.29 -12.18
CA ARG A 224 -6.87 8.48 -13.20
C ARG A 224 -5.94 7.45 -13.81
N GLN A 225 -4.71 7.85 -14.13
CA GLN A 225 -3.71 6.95 -14.73
C GLN A 225 -3.42 5.75 -13.81
N VAL A 226 -3.19 6.00 -12.52
CA VAL A 226 -2.93 4.92 -11.54
C VAL A 226 -4.15 4.03 -11.37
N ARG A 227 -5.34 4.60 -11.25
CA ARG A 227 -6.58 3.80 -11.13
C ARG A 227 -6.80 2.91 -12.36
N ALA A 228 -6.56 3.42 -13.56
CA ALA A 228 -6.62 2.62 -14.78
C ALA A 228 -5.53 1.55 -14.83
N HIS A 229 -4.30 1.89 -14.45
CA HIS A 229 -3.19 0.94 -14.36
C HIS A 229 -3.46 -0.17 -13.34
N ALA A 230 -3.93 0.17 -12.15
CA ALA A 230 -4.32 -0.79 -11.12
C ALA A 230 -5.45 -1.74 -11.62
N ALA A 231 -6.47 -1.19 -12.30
CA ALA A 231 -7.53 -1.99 -12.90
C ALA A 231 -6.99 -2.99 -13.93
N ALA A 232 -6.03 -2.59 -14.77
CA ALA A 232 -5.37 -3.47 -15.75
C ALA A 232 -4.49 -4.57 -15.09
N LEU A 233 -4.13 -4.40 -13.82
CA LEU A 233 -3.40 -5.38 -13.00
C LEU A 233 -4.31 -6.24 -12.12
N GLY A 234 -5.63 -6.15 -12.29
CA GLY A 234 -6.59 -6.94 -11.49
C GLY A 234 -6.78 -6.42 -10.07
N ILE A 235 -6.41 -5.16 -9.78
CA ILE A 235 -6.56 -4.52 -8.47
C ILE A 235 -7.92 -3.82 -8.42
N ALA A 236 -8.75 -4.22 -7.46
CA ALA A 236 -10.10 -3.70 -7.26
C ALA A 236 -10.22 -2.66 -6.14
N ALA A 237 -9.20 -2.54 -5.29
CA ALA A 237 -9.18 -1.54 -4.23
C ALA A 237 -7.74 -1.07 -3.96
N LEU A 238 -7.62 0.22 -3.60
CA LEU A 238 -6.39 0.90 -3.24
C LEU A 238 -6.58 1.56 -1.87
N HIS A 239 -5.62 1.39 -0.95
CA HIS A 239 -5.61 2.12 0.30
C HIS A 239 -4.62 3.28 0.18
N GLU A 240 -5.15 4.48 0.01
CA GLU A 240 -4.36 5.71 -0.11
C GLU A 240 -3.84 6.16 1.24
N MET A 241 -2.52 6.28 1.37
CA MET A 241 -1.83 6.79 2.54
C MET A 241 -1.46 8.25 2.33
N ALA A 242 -2.31 9.14 2.83
CA ALA A 242 -2.14 10.58 2.68
C ALA A 242 -1.81 11.25 4.02
N GLY A 243 -1.15 12.37 3.96
CA GLY A 243 -0.80 13.15 5.14
C GLY A 243 -0.08 14.44 4.77
N PRO A 244 0.03 15.43 5.67
CA PRO A 244 0.67 16.73 5.40
C PRO A 244 2.13 16.61 4.91
N GLU A 245 2.79 15.50 5.28
CA GLU A 245 4.18 15.23 4.91
C GLU A 245 4.30 14.46 3.59
N VAL A 246 3.19 13.92 3.07
CA VAL A 246 3.13 13.09 1.86
C VAL A 246 2.38 13.80 0.74
N SER A 247 1.18 14.32 1.03
CA SER A 247 0.29 14.99 0.09
C SER A 247 -0.54 16.06 0.83
N SER A 248 -1.65 16.52 0.25
CA SER A 248 -2.55 17.47 0.90
C SER A 248 -3.94 16.88 1.14
N ALA A 249 -4.69 17.48 2.05
CA ALA A 249 -6.09 17.11 2.29
C ALA A 249 -6.95 17.29 1.02
N ASP A 250 -6.66 18.34 0.22
CA ASP A 250 -7.32 18.56 -1.07
C ASP A 250 -7.01 17.46 -2.07
N ASP A 251 -5.77 16.95 -2.09
CA ASP A 251 -5.38 15.85 -2.98
C ASP A 251 -6.14 14.55 -2.64
N LEU A 252 -6.22 14.20 -1.36
CA LEU A 252 -7.02 13.06 -0.90
C LEU A 252 -8.51 13.27 -1.19
N SER A 253 -9.04 14.47 -0.94
CA SER A 253 -10.43 14.81 -1.25
C SER A 253 -10.75 14.67 -2.73
N ASP A 254 -9.87 15.17 -3.61
CA ASP A 254 -9.99 15.04 -5.08
C ASP A 254 -9.99 13.56 -5.50
N LEU A 255 -9.09 12.74 -4.94
CA LEU A 255 -9.02 11.31 -5.23
C LEU A 255 -10.28 10.55 -4.80
N LEU A 256 -10.78 10.82 -3.60
CA LEU A 256 -12.02 10.20 -3.09
C LEU A 256 -13.24 10.61 -3.91
N ALA A 257 -13.34 11.88 -4.29
CA ALA A 257 -14.38 12.38 -5.17
C ALA A 257 -14.32 11.76 -6.57
N LEU A 258 -13.11 11.62 -7.13
CA LEU A 258 -12.87 10.95 -8.40
C LEU A 258 -13.29 9.47 -8.33
N ALA A 259 -12.93 8.77 -7.25
CA ALA A 259 -13.28 7.36 -7.06
C ALA A 259 -14.78 7.14 -6.90
N ALA A 260 -15.49 8.09 -6.31
CA ALA A 260 -16.95 8.04 -6.18
C ALA A 260 -17.68 8.35 -7.50
N ALA A 261 -17.08 9.16 -8.38
CA ALA A 261 -17.71 9.64 -9.62
C ALA A 261 -17.41 8.76 -10.84
N GLU A 262 -16.25 8.12 -10.89
CA GLU A 262 -15.78 7.38 -12.08
C GLU A 262 -15.54 5.90 -11.76
N PRO A 263 -15.95 4.96 -12.65
CA PRO A 263 -15.60 3.55 -12.52
C PRO A 263 -14.10 3.33 -12.33
N GLY A 264 -13.75 2.37 -11.48
CA GLY A 264 -12.35 2.05 -11.18
C GLY A 264 -12.23 1.32 -9.84
N PRO A 265 -11.01 1.06 -9.37
CA PRO A 265 -10.76 0.54 -8.04
C PRO A 265 -11.41 1.41 -6.95
N VAL A 266 -11.96 0.76 -5.92
CA VAL A 266 -12.41 1.44 -4.68
C VAL A 266 -11.20 2.08 -4.02
N VAL A 267 -11.37 3.28 -3.46
CA VAL A 267 -10.31 3.95 -2.70
C VAL A 267 -10.72 4.05 -1.23
N HIS A 268 -9.89 3.51 -0.36
CA HIS A 268 -9.98 3.71 1.09
C HIS A 268 -8.90 4.72 1.49
N GLY A 269 -9.31 5.93 1.92
CA GLY A 269 -8.38 6.99 2.32
C GLY A 269 -7.97 6.88 3.78
N TYR A 270 -6.71 7.19 4.05
CA TYR A 270 -6.15 7.41 5.38
C TYR A 270 -5.48 8.78 5.41
N TRP A 271 -5.57 9.47 6.54
CA TRP A 271 -5.02 10.80 6.72
C TRP A 271 -4.12 10.86 7.95
N ALA A 272 -2.82 11.05 7.76
CA ALA A 272 -1.81 11.13 8.82
C ALA A 272 -1.69 12.56 9.40
N GLY A 273 -2.81 13.18 9.73
CA GLY A 273 -2.90 14.54 10.27
C GLY A 273 -4.00 14.66 11.32
N GLU A 274 -4.61 15.84 11.37
CA GLU A 274 -5.66 16.15 12.35
C GLU A 274 -6.89 15.25 12.19
N ILE A 275 -7.42 14.76 13.32
CA ILE A 275 -8.58 13.85 13.36
C ILE A 275 -9.83 14.49 12.75
N ASP A 276 -10.07 15.78 13.00
CA ASP A 276 -11.21 16.50 12.44
C ASP A 276 -11.15 16.52 10.90
N THR A 277 -9.96 16.62 10.32
CA THR A 277 -9.73 16.54 8.87
C THR A 277 -10.05 15.13 8.35
N ALA A 278 -9.59 14.07 9.03
CA ALA A 278 -9.91 12.70 8.64
C ALA A 278 -11.42 12.43 8.69
N VAL A 279 -12.12 12.91 9.74
CA VAL A 279 -13.58 12.83 9.85
C VAL A 279 -14.27 13.55 8.70
N ALA A 280 -13.80 14.74 8.33
CA ALA A 280 -14.37 15.52 7.24
C ALA A 280 -14.17 14.84 5.88
N LEU A 281 -13.06 14.15 5.67
CA LEU A 281 -12.75 13.38 4.48
C LEU A 281 -13.41 11.99 4.44
N GLY A 282 -13.97 11.51 5.55
CA GLY A 282 -14.45 10.13 5.69
C GLY A 282 -13.31 9.10 5.62
N ALA A 283 -12.10 9.49 6.03
CA ALA A 283 -10.89 8.69 6.01
C ALA A 283 -10.58 8.06 7.37
N GLY A 284 -9.73 7.02 7.39
CA GLY A 284 -9.08 6.55 8.60
C GLY A 284 -8.01 7.54 9.08
N ILE A 285 -7.53 7.37 10.32
CA ILE A 285 -6.38 8.14 10.84
C ILE A 285 -5.09 7.38 10.56
N GLY A 286 -4.09 8.06 10.02
CA GLY A 286 -2.74 7.53 9.83
C GLY A 286 -2.55 6.83 8.50
N GLY A 287 -2.12 5.58 8.53
CA GLY A 287 -1.43 4.95 7.42
C GLY A 287 0.05 5.31 7.55
N ASP A 288 0.49 6.37 6.90
CA ASP A 288 1.82 6.95 7.11
C ASP A 288 1.87 7.99 8.23
N LEU A 289 1.26 7.67 9.37
CA LEU A 289 1.55 8.40 10.60
C LEU A 289 2.90 7.92 11.13
N PHE A 290 3.96 8.62 10.74
CA PHE A 290 5.34 8.22 10.95
C PHE A 290 5.71 8.13 12.42
N VAL A 291 5.98 6.91 12.91
CA VAL A 291 6.66 6.72 14.20
C VAL A 291 8.17 6.73 14.00
N ASP A 292 8.63 6.26 12.84
CA ASP A 292 10.01 6.35 12.39
C ASP A 292 10.11 6.58 10.87
N GLY A 293 11.28 6.43 10.32
CA GLY A 293 11.51 6.48 8.87
C GLY A 293 11.92 5.12 8.31
N SER A 294 12.87 5.09 7.34
CA SER A 294 13.26 3.88 6.60
C SER A 294 14.68 3.40 6.91
N LEU A 295 14.93 2.11 6.64
CA LEU A 295 16.27 1.51 6.77
C LEU A 295 17.24 2.05 5.71
N GLY A 296 16.77 2.23 4.47
CA GLY A 296 17.61 2.75 3.40
C GLY A 296 18.23 4.10 3.72
N SER A 297 17.42 5.01 4.23
CA SER A 297 17.82 6.37 4.66
C SER A 297 18.44 6.41 6.07
N ARG A 298 18.55 5.29 6.78
CA ARG A 298 19.02 5.17 8.17
C ARG A 298 18.23 6.03 9.15
N THR A 299 16.92 6.14 8.94
CA THR A 299 15.97 6.89 9.78
C THR A 299 14.97 5.98 10.50
N ALA A 300 14.89 4.69 10.17
CA ALA A 300 14.13 3.70 10.96
C ALA A 300 14.71 3.60 12.37
N ALA A 301 13.85 3.62 13.40
CA ALA A 301 14.28 3.64 14.80
C ALA A 301 14.59 2.25 15.32
N LEU A 302 15.85 2.07 15.77
CA LEU A 302 16.43 0.78 16.13
C LEU A 302 16.83 0.69 17.60
N ARG A 303 16.61 -0.48 18.21
CA ARG A 303 17.14 -0.81 19.53
C ARG A 303 18.69 -0.88 19.54
N ALA A 304 19.28 -1.31 18.43
CA ALA A 304 20.72 -1.38 18.23
C ALA A 304 21.17 -0.48 17.07
N PRO A 305 22.40 0.10 17.09
CA PRO A 305 22.85 0.99 16.02
C PRO A 305 22.87 0.31 14.65
N TYR A 306 22.79 1.11 13.58
CA TYR A 306 23.11 0.67 12.23
C TYR A 306 24.54 0.13 12.17
N ALA A 307 24.75 -0.94 11.40
CA ALA A 307 26.05 -1.59 11.26
C ALA A 307 27.04 -0.77 10.42
N ASP A 308 26.52 0.00 9.46
CA ASP A 308 27.28 0.80 8.51
C ASP A 308 27.29 2.31 8.84
N ALA A 309 26.95 2.69 10.09
CA ALA A 309 27.00 4.06 10.53
C ALA A 309 28.45 4.56 10.58
N ALA A 310 28.84 5.40 9.62
CA ALA A 310 30.12 6.07 9.67
C ALA A 310 30.19 7.08 10.85
N ALA A 311 31.34 7.28 11.42
CA ALA A 311 31.59 8.20 12.55
C ALA A 311 31.16 9.68 12.25
N GLY A 312 30.76 10.01 11.02
CA GLY A 312 30.31 11.32 10.60
C GLY A 312 28.76 11.49 10.58
N ASP A 313 27.98 10.42 10.75
CA ASP A 313 26.51 10.45 10.74
C ASP A 313 25.89 10.82 12.12
N ALA A 314 26.72 11.22 13.07
CA ALA A 314 26.31 11.56 14.44
C ALA A 314 25.45 12.84 14.57
N GLY A 315 25.16 13.53 13.47
CA GLY A 315 24.33 14.74 13.43
C GLY A 315 22.81 14.51 13.43
N LEU A 316 22.32 13.25 13.44
CA LEU A 316 20.90 12.90 13.33
C LEU A 316 20.23 12.56 14.67
N THR A 317 20.83 12.91 15.80
CA THR A 317 20.11 12.83 17.09
C THR A 317 19.09 13.97 17.12
N GLY A 318 17.85 13.68 16.70
CA GLY A 318 16.70 14.58 16.84
C GLY A 318 16.56 15.04 18.32
N GLY A 319 16.20 16.30 18.49
CA GLY A 319 16.02 16.97 19.79
C GLY A 319 14.86 16.49 20.65
N GLY A 320 14.66 15.17 20.75
CA GLY A 320 13.82 14.52 21.77
C GLY A 320 14.67 14.21 23.01
N ALA A 321 14.10 14.26 24.20
CA ALA A 321 14.76 14.03 25.49
C ALA A 321 15.39 12.63 25.56
N GLY A 322 16.58 12.46 24.97
CA GLY A 322 17.31 11.21 24.84
C GLY A 322 18.50 11.29 23.88
N ALA A 323 18.99 12.50 23.57
CA ALA A 323 20.19 12.69 22.75
C ALA A 323 21.36 11.90 23.35
N GLY A 324 21.56 10.67 22.82
CA GLY A 324 22.67 9.80 23.20
C GLY A 324 24.00 10.46 22.82
N SER A 325 25.03 10.16 23.61
CA SER A 325 26.40 10.57 23.34
C SER A 325 26.81 10.17 21.91
N PRO A 326 27.65 10.96 21.20
CA PRO A 326 28.19 10.63 19.87
C PRO A 326 28.83 9.25 19.77
N ALA A 327 29.23 8.65 20.89
CA ALA A 327 29.77 7.29 20.96
C ALA A 327 28.73 6.18 20.80
N ALA A 328 27.42 6.48 20.79
CA ALA A 328 26.35 5.46 20.81
C ALA A 328 25.93 4.94 19.41
N GLY A 329 26.48 5.51 18.33
CA GLY A 329 26.12 5.15 16.95
C GLY A 329 24.72 5.62 16.54
N ASN A 330 24.44 5.65 15.21
CA ASN A 330 23.15 6.02 14.66
C ASN A 330 22.10 4.93 14.94
N ARG A 331 20.96 5.29 15.54
CA ARG A 331 19.82 4.40 15.84
C ARG A 331 18.56 4.85 15.13
N GLY A 332 18.64 5.73 14.16
CA GLY A 332 17.49 6.31 13.49
C GLY A 332 16.80 7.39 14.31
N LEU A 333 15.53 7.64 13.98
CA LEU A 333 14.73 8.72 14.54
C LEU A 333 13.36 8.19 15.00
N LEU A 334 12.94 8.53 16.21
CA LEU A 334 11.55 8.40 16.63
C LEU A 334 10.87 9.76 16.50
N HIS A 335 9.76 9.80 15.76
CA HIS A 335 8.94 11.01 15.56
C HIS A 335 7.80 11.11 16.58
N LEU A 336 7.29 9.97 17.04
CA LEU A 336 6.24 9.86 18.05
C LEU A 336 6.73 9.04 19.23
N ASP A 337 6.27 9.38 20.43
CA ASP A 337 6.41 8.55 21.61
C ASP A 337 5.13 7.73 21.89
N ALA A 338 5.19 6.83 22.87
CA ALA A 338 4.07 5.96 23.19
C ALA A 338 2.85 6.72 23.77
N ASP A 339 3.04 7.90 24.35
CA ASP A 339 1.93 8.72 24.86
C ASP A 339 1.20 9.41 23.70
N ALA A 340 1.91 9.88 22.69
CA ALA A 340 1.34 10.43 21.46
C ALA A 340 0.57 9.36 20.69
N VAL A 341 1.14 8.16 20.52
CA VAL A 341 0.44 7.01 19.91
C VAL A 341 -0.84 6.69 20.70
N SER A 342 -0.75 6.56 22.03
CA SER A 342 -1.91 6.30 22.88
C SER A 342 -2.99 7.38 22.77
N GLY A 343 -2.58 8.65 22.73
CA GLY A 343 -3.49 9.79 22.56
C GLY A 343 -4.26 9.70 21.23
N THR A 344 -3.55 9.45 20.14
CA THR A 344 -4.14 9.27 18.78
C THR A 344 -5.13 8.10 18.75
N VAL A 345 -4.77 6.94 19.32
CA VAL A 345 -5.65 5.76 19.35
C VAL A 345 -6.93 6.04 20.15
N VAL A 346 -6.83 6.69 21.31
CA VAL A 346 -8.00 7.04 22.13
C VAL A 346 -8.92 8.00 21.40
N GLN A 347 -8.39 9.09 20.85
CA GLN A 347 -9.17 10.08 20.10
C GLN A 347 -9.82 9.48 18.84
N ALA A 348 -9.08 8.66 18.08
CA ALA A 348 -9.63 7.96 16.94
C ALA A 348 -10.77 7.01 17.33
N ALA A 349 -10.62 6.26 18.43
CA ALA A 349 -11.67 5.40 18.94
C ALA A 349 -12.92 6.18 19.39
N GLU A 350 -12.78 7.40 19.93
CA GLU A 350 -13.90 8.29 20.25
C GLU A 350 -14.62 8.78 18.98
N ALA A 351 -13.87 9.04 17.92
CA ALA A 351 -14.40 9.41 16.61
C ALA A 351 -14.91 8.21 15.78
N GLY A 352 -14.75 6.96 16.25
CA GLY A 352 -15.12 5.74 15.51
C GLY A 352 -14.18 5.39 14.36
N LEU A 353 -12.99 6.01 14.30
CA LEU A 353 -12.01 5.84 13.24
C LEU A 353 -11.05 4.69 13.53
N GLN A 354 -10.52 4.11 12.47
CA GLN A 354 -9.39 3.20 12.49
C GLN A 354 -8.09 4.00 12.51
N THR A 355 -7.04 3.52 13.20
CA THR A 355 -5.70 4.10 13.11
C THR A 355 -4.77 3.18 12.33
N GLY A 356 -3.77 3.79 11.66
CA GLY A 356 -2.61 3.15 11.07
C GLY A 356 -1.34 3.90 11.46
N PHE A 357 -0.25 3.19 11.76
CA PHE A 357 1.03 3.77 12.13
C PHE A 357 2.14 3.15 11.29
N HIS A 358 2.97 4.00 10.71
CA HIS A 358 4.19 3.58 10.04
C HIS A 358 5.25 3.22 11.09
N ALA A 359 5.70 1.98 11.09
CA ALA A 359 6.73 1.49 11.99
C ALA A 359 7.58 0.39 11.33
N ILE A 360 8.80 0.72 10.97
CA ILE A 360 9.76 -0.17 10.31
C ILE A 360 10.73 -0.78 11.33
N GLY A 361 11.38 0.06 12.13
CA GLY A 361 12.37 -0.37 13.10
C GLY A 361 11.77 -1.06 14.32
N ASP A 362 12.55 -1.92 14.95
CA ASP A 362 12.17 -2.66 16.16
C ASP A 362 11.85 -1.74 17.35
N ALA A 363 12.52 -0.58 17.50
CA ALA A 363 12.21 0.40 18.52
C ALA A 363 10.93 1.20 18.22
N ALA A 364 10.64 1.46 16.95
CA ALA A 364 9.37 2.09 16.57
C ALA A 364 8.19 1.16 16.85
N LEU A 365 8.32 -0.13 16.56
CA LEU A 365 7.31 -1.14 16.89
C LEU A 365 7.07 -1.23 18.39
N ASP A 366 8.11 -1.17 19.24
CA ASP A 366 7.92 -1.09 20.70
C ASP A 366 7.07 0.12 21.07
N THR A 367 7.39 1.29 20.50
CA THR A 367 6.66 2.54 20.77
C THR A 367 5.20 2.44 20.38
N VAL A 368 4.88 1.88 19.20
CA VAL A 368 3.50 1.64 18.75
C VAL A 368 2.77 0.72 19.72
N LEU A 369 3.36 -0.41 20.06
CA LEU A 369 2.74 -1.42 20.90
C LEU A 369 2.53 -0.92 22.35
N ASP A 370 3.51 -0.20 22.90
CA ASP A 370 3.37 0.46 24.19
C ASP A 370 2.23 1.48 24.19
N GLY A 371 2.09 2.25 23.09
CA GLY A 371 1.00 3.20 22.90
C GLY A 371 -0.37 2.53 22.86
N PHE A 372 -0.51 1.41 22.13
CA PHE A 372 -1.76 0.63 22.11
C PHE A 372 -2.10 0.01 23.47
N GLU A 373 -1.12 -0.49 24.21
CA GLU A 373 -1.33 -1.02 25.57
C GLU A 373 -1.78 0.08 26.52
N ARG A 374 -1.13 1.27 26.51
CA ARG A 374 -1.59 2.45 27.28
C ARG A 374 -3.00 2.91 26.87
N ALA A 375 -3.35 2.82 25.59
CA ALA A 375 -4.70 3.11 25.13
C ALA A 375 -5.69 2.06 25.66
N ALA A 376 -5.32 0.77 25.62
CA ALA A 376 -6.16 -0.31 26.16
C ALA A 376 -6.42 -0.15 27.66
N ASP A 377 -5.45 0.33 28.44
CA ASP A 377 -5.62 0.66 29.84
C ASP A 377 -6.64 1.80 30.07
N LYS A 378 -6.72 2.77 29.12
CA LYS A 378 -7.63 3.92 29.23
C LYS A 378 -9.06 3.60 28.75
N ILE A 379 -9.20 2.88 27.63
CA ILE A 379 -10.52 2.67 26.97
C ILE A 379 -10.97 1.21 26.90
N GLY A 380 -10.15 0.28 27.41
CA GLY A 380 -10.41 -1.16 27.43
C GLY A 380 -9.99 -1.90 26.17
N LEU A 381 -9.39 -3.08 26.32
CA LEU A 381 -8.97 -3.95 25.20
C LEU A 381 -10.10 -4.25 24.21
N PRO A 382 -11.36 -4.52 24.60
CA PRO A 382 -12.44 -4.77 23.64
C PRO A 382 -12.63 -3.64 22.63
N ARG A 383 -12.42 -2.38 23.06
CA ARG A 383 -12.54 -1.22 22.16
C ARG A 383 -11.39 -1.12 21.16
N ILE A 384 -10.17 -1.49 21.59
CA ILE A 384 -9.01 -1.62 20.70
C ILE A 384 -9.27 -2.71 19.67
N LEU A 385 -9.70 -3.89 20.07
CA LEU A 385 -10.02 -5.01 19.17
C LEU A 385 -11.11 -4.65 18.13
N ALA A 386 -12.15 -3.94 18.58
CA ALA A 386 -13.22 -3.46 17.69
C ALA A 386 -12.73 -2.44 16.65
N GLY A 387 -11.69 -1.66 16.96
CA GLY A 387 -11.06 -0.70 16.07
C GLY A 387 -10.37 -1.36 14.86
N ARG A 388 -9.91 -2.62 15.01
CA ARG A 388 -9.20 -3.36 13.93
C ARG A 388 -8.09 -2.50 13.34
N HIS A 389 -7.29 -1.89 14.22
CA HIS A 389 -6.22 -0.98 13.87
C HIS A 389 -5.11 -1.67 13.07
N ARG A 390 -4.29 -0.90 12.38
CA ARG A 390 -3.24 -1.40 11.49
C ARG A 390 -1.87 -0.83 11.83
N VAL A 391 -0.84 -1.55 11.49
CA VAL A 391 0.55 -1.10 11.53
C VAL A 391 1.16 -1.38 10.15
N GLU A 392 1.75 -0.37 9.58
CA GLU A 392 2.36 -0.42 8.27
C GLU A 392 3.80 -0.92 8.38
N HIS A 393 4.24 -1.68 7.40
CA HIS A 393 5.59 -2.24 7.22
C HIS A 393 5.93 -3.36 8.19
N CYS A 394 6.07 -3.10 9.48
CA CYS A 394 6.40 -4.11 10.52
C CYS A 394 7.65 -4.94 10.19
N GLU A 395 8.64 -4.35 9.47
CA GLU A 395 9.74 -5.10 8.86
C GLU A 395 10.63 -5.81 9.88
N MET A 396 10.84 -5.22 11.06
CA MET A 396 11.73 -5.74 12.10
C MET A 396 11.00 -6.32 13.32
N ALA A 397 9.76 -6.80 13.14
CA ALA A 397 8.99 -7.36 14.24
C ALA A 397 9.61 -8.64 14.81
N ASP A 398 9.92 -8.66 16.10
CA ASP A 398 10.36 -9.87 16.80
C ASP A 398 9.18 -10.70 17.34
N ALA A 399 9.48 -11.90 17.85
CA ALA A 399 8.46 -12.83 18.34
C ALA A 399 7.62 -12.26 19.51
N ALA A 400 8.21 -11.45 20.36
CA ALA A 400 7.49 -10.83 21.49
C ALA A 400 6.55 -9.73 20.98
N GLN A 401 6.99 -8.93 20.03
CA GLN A 401 6.18 -7.90 19.38
C GLN A 401 5.03 -8.53 18.58
N ILE A 402 5.30 -9.59 17.82
CA ILE A 402 4.26 -10.35 17.09
C ILE A 402 3.18 -10.88 18.05
N ALA A 403 3.56 -11.42 19.20
CA ALA A 403 2.61 -11.88 20.21
C ALA A 403 1.75 -10.73 20.78
N ARG A 404 2.34 -9.53 20.97
CA ARG A 404 1.62 -8.32 21.37
C ARG A 404 0.65 -7.85 20.28
N MET A 405 1.07 -7.83 19.02
CA MET A 405 0.20 -7.50 17.88
C MET A 405 -1.02 -8.42 17.82
N ALA A 406 -0.81 -9.73 17.96
CA ALA A 406 -1.89 -10.71 17.96
C ALA A 406 -2.89 -10.48 19.11
N ARG A 407 -2.39 -10.22 20.34
CA ARG A 407 -3.22 -9.93 21.51
C ARG A 407 -4.04 -8.65 21.35
N LEU A 408 -3.47 -7.63 20.72
CA LEU A 408 -4.11 -6.34 20.45
C LEU A 408 -5.02 -6.37 19.21
N GLY A 409 -5.05 -7.48 18.45
CA GLY A 409 -5.86 -7.62 17.24
C GLY A 409 -5.43 -6.70 16.10
N LEU A 410 -4.15 -6.33 16.04
CA LEU A 410 -3.60 -5.44 15.03
C LEU A 410 -3.46 -6.17 13.69
N THR A 411 -3.63 -5.43 12.60
CA THR A 411 -3.35 -5.90 11.24
C THR A 411 -1.97 -5.41 10.83
N ALA A 412 -1.13 -6.29 10.30
CA ALA A 412 0.13 -5.91 9.67
C ALA A 412 -0.09 -5.73 8.16
N VAL A 413 0.24 -4.55 7.65
CA VAL A 413 0.23 -4.25 6.22
C VAL A 413 1.67 -4.24 5.75
N VAL A 414 2.03 -5.21 4.91
CA VAL A 414 3.42 -5.54 4.63
C VAL A 414 3.72 -5.53 3.13
N GLN A 415 4.99 -5.29 2.77
CA GLN A 415 5.46 -5.17 1.40
C GLN A 415 6.47 -6.30 1.08
N PRO A 416 6.01 -7.46 0.59
CA PRO A 416 6.94 -8.55 0.26
C PRO A 416 7.97 -8.18 -0.80
N ALA A 417 7.66 -7.24 -1.68
CA ALA A 417 8.58 -6.73 -2.68
C ALA A 417 9.83 -6.08 -2.03
N PHE A 418 9.74 -5.57 -0.79
CA PHE A 418 10.89 -5.01 -0.07
C PHE A 418 11.93 -6.08 0.25
N ASP A 419 11.49 -7.28 0.71
CA ASP A 419 12.42 -8.39 0.88
C ASP A 419 13.04 -8.80 -0.46
N ALA A 420 12.25 -8.90 -1.52
CA ALA A 420 12.74 -9.26 -2.85
C ALA A 420 13.77 -8.26 -3.40
N CYS A 421 13.60 -6.96 -3.14
CA CYS A 421 14.50 -5.91 -3.63
C CYS A 421 15.73 -5.72 -2.76
N TRP A 422 15.58 -5.81 -1.43
CA TRP A 422 16.62 -5.37 -0.47
C TRP A 422 17.04 -6.43 0.54
N GLY A 423 16.37 -7.58 0.55
CA GLY A 423 16.68 -8.70 1.43
C GLY A 423 17.94 -9.49 1.02
N GLY A 424 18.15 -10.60 1.72
CA GLY A 424 19.28 -11.48 1.47
C GLY A 424 20.58 -11.04 2.15
N ARG A 425 21.62 -11.89 1.99
CA ARG A 425 22.91 -11.71 2.70
C ARG A 425 23.74 -10.54 2.18
N ASP A 426 23.53 -10.16 0.93
CA ASP A 426 24.28 -9.13 0.23
C ASP A 426 23.40 -7.91 -0.10
N GLY A 427 22.13 -7.93 0.31
CA GLY A 427 21.17 -6.87 0.09
C GLY A 427 21.41 -5.64 0.98
N MET A 428 20.65 -4.57 0.71
CA MET A 428 20.74 -3.32 1.46
C MET A 428 20.47 -3.53 2.95
N TYR A 429 19.56 -4.42 3.33
CA TYR A 429 19.29 -4.72 4.75
C TYR A 429 20.54 -5.28 5.45
N ALA A 430 21.28 -6.18 4.83
CA ALA A 430 22.50 -6.72 5.41
C ALA A 430 23.60 -5.66 5.54
N GLN A 431 23.67 -4.72 4.60
CA GLN A 431 24.60 -3.58 4.69
C GLN A 431 24.25 -2.67 5.88
N ARG A 432 22.97 -2.36 6.06
CA ARG A 432 22.46 -1.44 7.11
C ARG A 432 22.48 -2.06 8.51
N LEU A 433 22.16 -3.34 8.63
CA LEU A 433 21.86 -4.00 9.90
C LEU A 433 22.92 -5.04 10.31
N GLY A 434 23.69 -5.55 9.35
CA GLY A 434 24.46 -6.79 9.49
C GLY A 434 23.60 -8.02 9.20
N ALA A 435 24.25 -9.13 8.84
CA ALA A 435 23.60 -10.33 8.28
C ALA A 435 22.56 -10.97 9.21
N ASP A 436 22.81 -10.99 10.53
CA ASP A 436 21.91 -11.65 11.48
C ASP A 436 20.58 -10.93 11.61
N ARG A 437 20.59 -9.59 11.76
CA ARG A 437 19.36 -8.79 11.84
C ARG A 437 18.63 -8.78 10.51
N ALA A 438 19.35 -8.67 9.39
CA ALA A 438 18.77 -8.73 8.05
C ALA A 438 18.08 -10.07 7.78
N GLY A 439 18.65 -11.19 8.25
CA GLY A 439 18.05 -12.52 8.11
C GLY A 439 16.79 -12.75 8.94
N ALA A 440 16.49 -11.88 9.90
CA ALA A 440 15.29 -11.94 10.75
C ALA A 440 14.17 -10.99 10.29
N MET A 441 14.39 -10.22 9.22
CA MET A 441 13.42 -9.23 8.74
C MET A 441 12.21 -9.88 8.05
N ASN A 442 11.13 -9.09 7.98
CA ASN A 442 9.91 -9.45 7.27
C ASN A 442 9.33 -10.82 7.71
N PRO A 443 9.07 -11.06 9.01
CA PRO A 443 8.73 -12.37 9.56
C PRO A 443 7.28 -12.77 9.27
N PHE A 444 6.87 -12.79 8.00
CA PHE A 444 5.48 -13.00 7.56
C PHE A 444 4.88 -14.30 8.06
N ALA A 445 5.63 -15.41 7.97
CA ALA A 445 5.14 -16.72 8.44
C ALA A 445 4.89 -16.72 9.96
N ALA A 446 5.75 -16.07 10.75
CA ALA A 446 5.59 -15.97 12.19
C ALA A 446 4.37 -15.11 12.56
N MET A 447 4.14 -14.00 11.87
CA MET A 447 2.94 -13.17 12.04
C MET A 447 1.68 -13.96 11.72
N ALA A 448 1.64 -14.66 10.58
CA ALA A 448 0.51 -15.49 10.18
C ALA A 448 0.24 -16.62 11.18
N ALA A 449 1.29 -17.32 11.65
CA ALA A 449 1.19 -18.39 12.64
C ALA A 449 0.67 -17.91 14.00
N ALA A 450 1.00 -16.67 14.40
CA ALA A 450 0.50 -16.04 15.61
C ALA A 450 -0.94 -15.51 15.49
N GLY A 451 -1.55 -15.58 14.29
CA GLY A 451 -2.91 -15.09 14.03
C GLY A 451 -3.01 -13.59 13.77
N VAL A 452 -1.87 -12.91 13.53
CA VAL A 452 -1.87 -11.52 13.04
C VAL A 452 -2.46 -11.51 11.62
N VAL A 453 -3.42 -10.63 11.38
CA VAL A 453 -4.00 -10.44 10.04
C VAL A 453 -2.94 -9.79 9.17
N LEU A 454 -2.67 -10.39 8.00
CA LEU A 454 -1.78 -9.82 7.00
C LEU A 454 -2.59 -9.21 5.85
N ALA A 455 -2.15 -8.06 5.36
CA ALA A 455 -2.54 -7.49 4.08
C ALA A 455 -1.27 -7.14 3.29
N LEU A 456 -1.22 -7.55 2.01
CA LEU A 456 -0.09 -7.23 1.15
C LEU A 456 -0.31 -5.90 0.44
N SER A 457 0.77 -5.22 0.13
CA SER A 457 0.77 -3.94 -0.57
C SER A 457 2.08 -3.71 -1.32
N SER A 458 2.07 -2.71 -2.20
CA SER A 458 3.24 -2.30 -2.97
C SER A 458 4.02 -1.18 -2.32
N ASP A 459 3.33 -0.30 -1.58
CA ASP A 459 3.85 1.01 -1.19
C ASP A 459 4.29 1.85 -2.41
N ALA A 460 3.55 1.70 -3.55
CA ALA A 460 3.92 2.41 -4.76
C ALA A 460 3.87 3.94 -4.54
N PRO A 461 4.91 4.66 -5.02
CA PRO A 461 5.92 4.29 -6.02
C PRO A 461 7.20 3.66 -5.46
N VAL A 462 7.31 3.32 -4.17
CA VAL A 462 8.51 2.69 -3.56
C VAL A 462 8.83 1.37 -4.24
N THR A 463 7.82 0.51 -4.41
CA THR A 463 7.88 -0.62 -5.37
C THR A 463 6.70 -0.52 -6.33
N PRO A 464 6.81 -1.10 -7.55
CA PRO A 464 5.73 -1.03 -8.53
C PRO A 464 4.43 -1.70 -8.05
N LEU A 465 3.28 -1.24 -8.58
CA LEU A 465 2.03 -1.99 -8.52
C LEU A 465 2.22 -3.31 -9.30
N ASP A 466 2.46 -4.39 -8.57
CA ASP A 466 2.61 -5.75 -9.14
C ASP A 466 2.06 -6.78 -8.15
N PRO A 467 0.74 -7.04 -8.17
CA PRO A 467 0.12 -7.89 -7.16
C PRO A 467 0.59 -9.35 -7.23
N TRP A 468 0.82 -9.91 -8.43
CA TRP A 468 1.38 -11.25 -8.55
C TRP A 468 2.85 -11.30 -8.15
N GLY A 469 3.63 -10.25 -8.45
CA GLY A 469 5.00 -10.10 -7.97
C GLY A 469 5.06 -10.03 -6.44
N GLY A 470 4.15 -9.32 -5.80
CA GLY A 470 4.00 -9.29 -4.34
C GLY A 470 3.68 -10.68 -3.74
N VAL A 471 2.75 -11.42 -4.34
CA VAL A 471 2.45 -12.81 -3.93
C VAL A 471 3.68 -13.71 -4.11
N ARG A 472 4.37 -13.61 -5.24
CA ARG A 472 5.60 -14.36 -5.53
C ARG A 472 6.70 -14.04 -4.52
N ALA A 473 6.93 -12.77 -4.24
CA ALA A 473 7.94 -12.32 -3.27
C ALA A 473 7.65 -12.86 -1.85
N ALA A 474 6.38 -12.88 -1.43
CA ALA A 474 6.00 -13.43 -0.12
C ALA A 474 6.27 -14.95 -0.01
N VAL A 475 6.26 -15.67 -1.13
CA VAL A 475 6.53 -17.12 -1.20
C VAL A 475 8.02 -17.40 -1.38
N ALA A 476 8.71 -16.57 -2.17
CA ALA A 476 10.13 -16.71 -2.49
C ALA A 476 11.04 -15.89 -1.55
N HIS A 477 10.62 -15.69 -0.30
CA HIS A 477 11.34 -14.90 0.70
C HIS A 477 12.79 -15.34 0.86
N HIS A 478 13.74 -14.40 0.98
CA HIS A 478 15.19 -14.70 1.14
C HIS A 478 15.49 -15.55 2.39
N THR A 479 14.67 -15.43 3.44
CA THR A 479 14.70 -16.32 4.61
C THR A 479 13.54 -17.33 4.49
N PRO A 480 13.79 -18.59 4.12
CA PRO A 480 12.72 -19.56 3.82
C PRO A 480 11.72 -19.80 4.98
N SER A 481 12.18 -19.67 6.24
CA SER A 481 11.31 -19.82 7.41
C SER A 481 10.34 -18.66 7.61
N ALA A 482 10.56 -17.53 6.96
CA ALA A 482 9.69 -16.35 6.98
C ALA A 482 8.68 -16.33 5.80
N ALA A 483 8.86 -17.22 4.81
CA ALA A 483 8.04 -17.32 3.61
C ALA A 483 6.60 -17.71 3.93
N LEU A 484 5.64 -17.13 3.21
CA LEU A 484 4.25 -17.57 3.23
C LEU A 484 4.02 -18.72 2.25
N SER A 485 2.98 -19.51 2.50
CA SER A 485 2.45 -20.37 1.43
C SER A 485 1.76 -19.51 0.36
N ALA A 486 1.73 -19.95 -0.90
CA ALA A 486 1.05 -19.25 -1.98
C ALA A 486 -0.41 -18.91 -1.65
N ARG A 487 -1.12 -19.84 -1.00
CA ARG A 487 -2.50 -19.62 -0.55
C ARG A 487 -2.61 -18.51 0.50
N ALA A 488 -1.69 -18.48 1.47
CA ALA A 488 -1.67 -17.43 2.49
C ALA A 488 -1.31 -16.07 1.89
N ALA A 489 -0.30 -16.02 1.02
CA ALA A 489 0.11 -14.81 0.31
C ALA A 489 -1.03 -14.26 -0.57
N PHE A 490 -1.68 -15.13 -1.37
CA PHE A 490 -2.81 -14.74 -2.20
C PHE A 490 -4.00 -14.24 -1.37
N ALA A 491 -4.32 -14.91 -0.25
CA ALA A 491 -5.38 -14.47 0.66
C ALA A 491 -5.05 -13.12 1.31
N ALA A 492 -3.79 -12.85 1.64
CA ALA A 492 -3.34 -11.58 2.18
C ALA A 492 -3.39 -10.45 1.12
N ALA A 493 -3.12 -10.77 -0.17
CA ALA A 493 -3.19 -9.82 -1.29
C ALA A 493 -4.63 -9.54 -1.80
N THR A 494 -5.61 -10.32 -1.35
CA THR A 494 -7.02 -10.19 -1.74
C THR A 494 -7.89 -9.88 -0.53
N ARG A 495 -8.38 -10.90 0.19
CA ARG A 495 -9.23 -10.74 1.37
C ARG A 495 -8.55 -9.96 2.50
N GLY A 496 -7.22 -10.10 2.64
CA GLY A 496 -6.43 -9.40 3.66
C GLY A 496 -6.58 -7.89 3.58
N GLY A 497 -6.53 -7.31 2.37
CA GLY A 497 -6.73 -5.88 2.14
C GLY A 497 -8.13 -5.42 2.55
N TRP A 498 -9.21 -6.12 2.14
CA TRP A 498 -10.57 -5.78 2.58
C TRP A 498 -10.72 -5.85 4.10
N ARG A 499 -10.07 -6.82 4.75
CA ARG A 499 -10.05 -6.92 6.21
C ARG A 499 -9.29 -5.77 6.85
N ALA A 500 -8.17 -5.36 6.27
CA ALA A 500 -7.38 -4.23 6.73
C ALA A 500 -8.16 -2.91 6.67
N ALA A 501 -9.04 -2.73 5.69
CA ALA A 501 -9.94 -1.57 5.58
C ALA A 501 -11.25 -1.72 6.37
N ARG A 502 -11.46 -2.79 7.14
CA ARG A 502 -12.74 -3.08 7.84
C ARG A 502 -13.92 -3.23 6.87
N ALA A 503 -13.66 -3.58 5.60
CA ALA A 503 -14.63 -3.62 4.49
C ALA A 503 -14.98 -5.05 4.04
N ASP A 504 -14.72 -6.07 4.87
CA ASP A 504 -14.93 -7.49 4.57
C ASP A 504 -16.27 -8.05 5.07
N GLY A 505 -17.10 -7.24 5.73
CA GLY A 505 -18.35 -7.67 6.36
C GLY A 505 -19.42 -8.16 5.39
N ASP A 506 -19.35 -7.79 4.11
CA ASP A 506 -20.26 -8.20 3.04
C ASP A 506 -19.76 -9.39 2.21
N GLY A 507 -18.64 -10.02 2.61
CA GLY A 507 -17.97 -11.09 1.88
C GLY A 507 -16.95 -10.63 0.83
N SER A 508 -16.62 -9.35 0.78
CA SER A 508 -15.57 -8.81 -0.11
C SER A 508 -14.25 -9.57 0.03
N GLY A 509 -13.59 -9.83 -1.09
CA GLY A 509 -12.35 -10.62 -1.18
C GLY A 509 -12.57 -12.13 -1.26
N LEU A 510 -13.82 -12.59 -1.45
CA LEU A 510 -14.18 -13.99 -1.68
C LEU A 510 -15.07 -14.12 -2.91
N LEU A 511 -14.93 -15.23 -3.65
CA LEU A 511 -15.91 -15.65 -4.64
C LEU A 511 -16.84 -16.68 -4.00
N ALA A 512 -17.98 -16.23 -3.49
CA ALA A 512 -18.98 -17.07 -2.85
C ALA A 512 -20.38 -16.50 -3.09
N PRO A 513 -21.44 -17.33 -3.13
CA PRO A 513 -22.79 -16.83 -3.24
C PRO A 513 -23.11 -15.80 -2.15
N GLY A 514 -23.71 -14.67 -2.55
CA GLY A 514 -24.00 -13.53 -1.70
C GLY A 514 -22.91 -12.47 -1.59
N ALA A 515 -21.66 -12.80 -1.91
CA ALA A 515 -20.55 -11.84 -1.90
C ALA A 515 -20.68 -10.83 -3.07
N PRO A 516 -20.11 -9.63 -2.93
CA PRO A 516 -19.98 -8.70 -4.05
C PRO A 516 -19.20 -9.33 -5.20
N ALA A 517 -19.67 -9.14 -6.44
CA ALA A 517 -19.01 -9.60 -7.64
C ALA A 517 -17.77 -8.71 -7.92
N THR A 518 -16.70 -8.94 -7.16
CA THR A 518 -15.41 -8.23 -7.26
C THR A 518 -14.33 -9.24 -7.56
N PHE A 519 -13.92 -9.32 -8.83
CA PHE A 519 -13.03 -10.36 -9.32
C PHE A 519 -12.17 -9.88 -10.49
N ALA A 520 -11.11 -10.65 -10.76
CA ALA A 520 -10.30 -10.49 -11.95
C ALA A 520 -10.27 -11.78 -12.77
N VAL A 521 -10.20 -11.63 -14.09
CA VAL A 521 -10.10 -12.73 -15.07
C VAL A 521 -8.69 -12.71 -15.65
N TRP A 522 -8.06 -13.89 -15.67
CA TRP A 522 -6.64 -14.03 -16.01
C TRP A 522 -6.43 -15.04 -17.12
N GLN A 523 -5.66 -14.65 -18.14
CA GLN A 523 -5.03 -15.62 -19.02
C GLN A 523 -3.78 -16.16 -18.33
N VAL A 524 -3.73 -17.49 -18.15
CA VAL A 524 -2.64 -18.20 -17.50
C VAL A 524 -1.93 -19.06 -18.55
N ALA A 525 -0.66 -18.75 -18.83
CA ALA A 525 0.13 -19.48 -19.82
C ALA A 525 0.60 -20.86 -19.33
N GLY A 526 0.50 -21.15 -18.03
CA GLY A 526 0.95 -22.38 -17.39
C GLY A 526 -0.20 -23.17 -16.73
N GLU A 527 0.18 -24.17 -15.95
CA GLU A 527 -0.78 -24.95 -15.18
C GLU A 527 -1.25 -24.23 -13.93
N LEU A 528 -2.45 -24.55 -13.46
CA LEU A 528 -2.89 -24.20 -12.12
C LEU A 528 -2.41 -25.28 -11.15
N VAL A 529 -1.81 -24.84 -10.06
CA VAL A 529 -1.32 -25.72 -9.01
C VAL A 529 -2.18 -25.61 -7.76
N VAL A 530 -2.34 -26.71 -7.06
CA VAL A 530 -3.14 -26.83 -5.84
C VAL A 530 -2.19 -27.00 -4.66
N GLN A 531 -2.18 -26.07 -3.73
CA GLN A 531 -1.37 -26.19 -2.53
C GLN A 531 -2.03 -27.17 -1.54
N VAL A 532 -1.30 -28.22 -1.17
CA VAL A 532 -1.73 -29.19 -0.15
C VAL A 532 -1.29 -28.72 1.23
N PRO A 533 -2.20 -28.61 2.22
CA PRO A 533 -1.86 -28.11 3.56
C PRO A 533 -1.22 -29.20 4.47
N ASP A 534 -0.43 -30.12 3.93
CA ASP A 534 0.27 -31.14 4.71
C ASP A 534 1.77 -31.11 4.40
N SER A 535 2.58 -30.77 5.42
CA SER A 535 4.04 -30.66 5.29
C SER A 535 4.74 -31.99 4.95
N ARG A 536 4.03 -33.14 5.02
CA ARG A 536 4.55 -34.46 4.67
C ARG A 536 4.37 -34.80 3.19
N VAL A 537 3.64 -34.02 2.44
CA VAL A 537 3.40 -34.13 0.99
C VAL A 537 3.99 -32.93 0.28
N ALA A 538 4.20 -33.01 -1.03
CA ALA A 538 4.66 -31.89 -1.82
C ALA A 538 3.81 -30.65 -1.54
N ALA A 539 4.45 -29.51 -1.34
CA ALA A 539 3.77 -28.25 -1.04
C ALA A 539 2.80 -27.82 -2.15
N TRP A 540 3.01 -28.33 -3.38
CA TRP A 540 2.20 -28.07 -4.55
C TRP A 540 1.67 -29.39 -5.14
N SER A 541 0.43 -29.36 -5.63
CA SER A 541 -0.20 -30.46 -6.32
C SER A 541 -1.10 -29.93 -7.44
N THR A 542 -1.04 -30.55 -8.60
CA THR A 542 -1.99 -30.33 -9.71
C THR A 542 -3.21 -31.26 -9.63
N ASP A 543 -3.30 -32.11 -8.60
CA ASP A 543 -4.42 -33.02 -8.43
C ASP A 543 -5.70 -32.30 -7.98
N PRO A 544 -6.74 -32.19 -8.83
CA PRO A 544 -7.98 -31.51 -8.49
C PRO A 544 -8.74 -32.16 -7.31
N ARG A 545 -8.41 -33.43 -6.96
CA ARG A 545 -9.02 -34.14 -5.82
C ARG A 545 -8.57 -33.61 -4.47
N ALA A 546 -7.56 -32.72 -4.44
CA ALA A 546 -7.15 -32.03 -3.23
C ALA A 546 -8.24 -31.09 -2.67
N ALA A 547 -9.33 -30.84 -3.42
CA ALA A 547 -10.46 -29.97 -3.05
C ALA A 547 -10.05 -28.56 -2.60
N VAL A 548 -8.99 -28.01 -3.22
CA VAL A 548 -8.48 -26.67 -2.98
C VAL A 548 -8.44 -25.94 -4.32
N ALA A 549 -8.94 -24.72 -4.35
CA ALA A 549 -8.91 -23.91 -5.56
C ALA A 549 -7.47 -23.70 -6.05
N GLY A 550 -7.22 -23.95 -7.33
CA GLY A 550 -5.92 -23.79 -7.97
C GLY A 550 -5.52 -22.32 -8.07
N LEU A 551 -4.22 -22.07 -8.03
CA LEU A 551 -3.59 -20.79 -8.34
C LEU A 551 -2.60 -20.99 -9.48
N PRO A 552 -2.20 -19.93 -10.19
CA PRO A 552 -1.10 -20.03 -11.17
C PRO A 552 0.18 -20.54 -10.52
N ASP A 553 0.97 -21.28 -11.30
CA ASP A 553 2.34 -21.60 -10.89
C ASP A 553 3.14 -20.29 -10.75
N LEU A 554 3.62 -20.02 -9.54
CA LEU A 554 4.33 -18.78 -9.22
C LEU A 554 5.78 -18.75 -9.77
N ASP A 555 6.34 -19.91 -10.15
CA ASP A 555 7.64 -20.01 -10.82
C ASP A 555 7.49 -19.78 -12.35
N GLY A 556 6.26 -19.83 -12.85
CA GLY A 556 5.92 -19.65 -14.24
C GLY A 556 5.75 -18.18 -14.67
N PRO A 557 5.31 -17.94 -15.92
CA PRO A 557 4.98 -16.59 -16.40
C PRO A 557 3.88 -15.93 -15.58
N THR A 558 3.99 -14.62 -15.37
CA THR A 558 2.96 -13.83 -14.68
C THR A 558 1.65 -13.88 -15.48
N PRO A 559 0.50 -14.19 -14.85
CA PRO A 559 -0.80 -14.16 -15.51
C PRO A 559 -1.13 -12.77 -16.07
N THR A 560 -1.77 -12.73 -17.23
CA THR A 560 -2.24 -11.46 -17.82
C THR A 560 -3.68 -11.21 -17.40
N CYS A 561 -3.97 -10.06 -16.80
CA CYS A 561 -5.32 -9.65 -16.49
C CYS A 561 -6.05 -9.24 -17.77
N VAL A 562 -7.19 -9.86 -18.06
CA VAL A 562 -8.00 -9.54 -19.23
C VAL A 562 -9.32 -8.87 -18.86
N ARG A 563 -9.76 -8.98 -17.62
CA ARG A 563 -10.93 -8.24 -17.13
C ARG A 563 -10.85 -8.05 -15.61
N THR A 564 -11.23 -6.87 -15.15
CA THR A 564 -11.41 -6.58 -13.73
C THR A 564 -12.81 -6.04 -13.49
N VAL A 565 -13.47 -6.62 -12.50
CA VAL A 565 -14.86 -6.28 -12.12
C VAL A 565 -14.90 -5.88 -10.66
N VAL A 566 -15.56 -4.76 -10.37
CA VAL A 566 -15.79 -4.26 -9.01
C VAL A 566 -17.28 -4.14 -8.77
N ARG A 567 -17.80 -4.95 -7.84
CA ARG A 567 -19.24 -4.97 -7.51
C ARG A 567 -20.14 -5.07 -8.75
N GLY A 568 -19.75 -5.92 -9.71
CA GLY A 568 -20.47 -6.13 -10.97
C GLY A 568 -20.21 -5.09 -12.06
N THR A 569 -19.44 -4.04 -11.78
CA THR A 569 -19.03 -3.04 -12.78
C THR A 569 -17.68 -3.43 -13.37
N VAL A 570 -17.60 -3.55 -14.69
CA VAL A 570 -16.34 -3.78 -15.40
C VAL A 570 -15.53 -2.49 -15.40
N ILE A 571 -14.30 -2.56 -14.90
CA ILE A 571 -13.36 -1.41 -14.81
C ILE A 571 -12.12 -1.57 -15.68
N HIS A 572 -11.88 -2.77 -16.20
CA HIS A 572 -10.88 -3.10 -17.22
C HIS A 572 -11.39 -4.24 -18.07
N ASP A 573 -11.20 -4.19 -19.39
CA ASP A 573 -11.75 -5.16 -20.31
C ASP A 573 -10.89 -5.34 -21.58
N LEU A 574 -10.44 -6.58 -21.79
CA LEU A 574 -9.73 -7.06 -22.98
C LEU A 574 -10.35 -8.38 -23.53
N LEU A 575 -11.51 -8.83 -22.96
CA LEU A 575 -12.24 -10.01 -23.42
C LEU A 575 -12.99 -9.77 -24.72
#